data_81e4112e526470df6ec1eb5c72280564
#
_entry.id   81e4112e526470df6ec1eb5c72280564
#
_cell.length_a   1.000
_cell.length_b   1.000
_cell.length_c   1.000
_cell.angle_alpha   90.00
_cell.angle_beta   90.00
_cell.angle_gamma   90.00
#
_symmetry.space_group_name_H-M   'P 1'
#
loop_
_entity.id
_entity.type
_entity.pdbx_description
1 polymer ?
#
loop_
_entity_poly.entity_id
_entity_poly.type
_entity_poly.pdbx_seq_one_letter_code
_entity_poly.pdbx_strand_id
1 'polypeptide(L)'
;MKADYLSFKRATSVALLGLAIQLGLGLALLVFSQLARDAASLTASLYILLGAAIWLSLAVVYDQHRRERIEAMEAESLAAISARQSAVFEENAEDLRVAAKRLAWMHRVLLPGISLALAAVLIGVGLWRFKGGQTLASADSVSLIASHYRNWAIALGIGAAVAGFIFARFVSGMAKQRVWANLRAGAAAAVGAALMGLAIVVSQFVVYAGSDAVARYLPAILPVVMIVLGGEIVLNFLLDIYRPRVPGEIPRPAFDSRILGFVAAPDKIAESIGGAINYQFGFNVTGSWFYQLLARWLPTLGVLGVLVVWAMTFFAVVGPDERALKLNRGALAAELGPGLYLKAPWPFSRVERFKATTARRIDLASPPPPPDKAVLWTTEHGVEEKYVFVQPAAGVAADDEGAVSSNYRDLALVSVEVPVYYEVTDLEKFERFGAPEVREAKLKAIG
;
A
#
# COMPACT_ATOMS: atom_id res chain seq x y z
N MET A 1 15.05 -11.99 -39.68
CA MET A 1 16.41 -11.59 -39.24
C MET A 1 16.75 -12.35 -37.99
N LYS A 2 17.78 -13.21 -38.02
CA LYS A 2 18.30 -13.86 -36.80
C LYS A 2 18.96 -12.78 -35.94
N ALA A 3 18.60 -12.71 -34.62
CA ALA A 3 19.16 -11.73 -33.72
C ALA A 3 20.66 -11.96 -33.54
N ASP A 4 21.44 -10.88 -33.59
CA ASP A 4 22.87 -10.92 -33.34
C ASP A 4 23.16 -11.19 -31.85
N TYR A 5 24.24 -11.92 -31.52
CA TYR A 5 24.66 -12.18 -30.14
C TYR A 5 24.94 -10.91 -29.33
N LEU A 6 25.31 -9.82 -30.00
CA LEU A 6 25.50 -8.50 -29.39
C LEU A 6 24.21 -7.93 -28.79
N SER A 7 23.05 -8.23 -29.38
CA SER A 7 21.75 -7.83 -28.87
C SER A 7 21.46 -8.48 -27.50
N PHE A 8 21.78 -9.76 -27.36
CA PHE A 8 21.64 -10.48 -26.09
C PHE A 8 22.65 -10.01 -25.05
N LYS A 9 23.90 -9.69 -25.45
CA LYS A 9 24.91 -9.11 -24.57
C LYS A 9 24.42 -7.77 -23.98
N ARG A 10 23.81 -6.91 -24.79
CA ARG A 10 23.19 -5.66 -24.30
C ARG A 10 22.09 -5.92 -23.29
N ALA A 11 21.20 -6.88 -23.55
CA ALA A 11 20.14 -7.25 -22.63
C ALA A 11 20.68 -7.77 -21.28
N THR A 12 21.73 -8.61 -21.31
CA THR A 12 22.43 -9.06 -20.10
C THR A 12 23.00 -7.90 -19.30
N SER A 13 23.70 -6.95 -19.97
CA SER A 13 24.26 -5.77 -19.30
C SER A 13 23.18 -4.90 -18.66
N VAL A 14 22.05 -4.70 -19.34
CA VAL A 14 20.91 -3.92 -18.80
C VAL A 14 20.27 -4.66 -17.63
N ALA A 15 20.14 -5.98 -17.68
CA ALA A 15 19.63 -6.78 -16.59
C ALA A 15 20.55 -6.72 -15.36
N LEU A 16 21.87 -6.78 -15.54
CA LEU A 16 22.85 -6.61 -14.46
C LEU A 16 22.81 -5.20 -13.85
N LEU A 17 22.64 -4.16 -14.70
CA LEU A 17 22.47 -2.79 -14.21
C LEU A 17 21.17 -2.66 -13.38
N GLY A 18 20.08 -3.26 -13.85
CA GLY A 18 18.82 -3.31 -13.09
C GLY A 18 18.96 -4.03 -11.76
N LEU A 19 19.70 -5.13 -11.74
CA LEU A 19 20.05 -5.85 -10.51
C LEU A 19 20.81 -4.94 -9.54
N ALA A 20 21.85 -4.25 -10.02
CA ALA A 20 22.66 -3.36 -9.18
C ALA A 20 21.85 -2.19 -8.60
N ILE A 21 21.02 -1.53 -9.43
CA ILE A 21 20.13 -0.45 -8.99
C ILE A 21 19.16 -0.97 -7.92
N GLN A 22 18.53 -2.09 -8.17
CA GLN A 22 17.49 -2.62 -7.27
C GLN A 22 18.07 -3.13 -5.96
N LEU A 23 19.24 -3.78 -5.99
CA LEU A 23 19.97 -4.14 -4.78
C LEU A 23 20.42 -2.90 -3.99
N GLY A 24 20.99 -1.91 -4.67
CA GLY A 24 21.43 -0.67 -4.01
C GLY A 24 20.28 0.07 -3.33
N LEU A 25 19.16 0.26 -4.02
CA LEU A 25 17.96 0.90 -3.46
C LEU A 25 17.35 0.06 -2.32
N GLY A 26 17.25 -1.24 -2.51
CA GLY A 26 16.67 -2.14 -1.51
C GLY A 26 17.51 -2.19 -0.24
N LEU A 27 18.83 -2.29 -0.35
CA LEU A 27 19.75 -2.27 0.81
C LEU A 27 19.76 -0.90 1.50
N ALA A 28 19.78 0.20 0.77
CA ALA A 28 19.71 1.53 1.36
C ALA A 28 18.43 1.74 2.18
N LEU A 29 17.28 1.35 1.62
CA LEU A 29 16.01 1.38 2.35
C LEU A 29 15.95 0.39 3.51
N LEU A 30 16.59 -0.78 3.39
CA LEU A 30 16.66 -1.76 4.48
C LEU A 30 17.44 -1.19 5.67
N VAL A 31 18.63 -0.65 5.42
CA VAL A 31 19.44 -0.01 6.47
C VAL A 31 18.68 1.13 7.11
N PHE A 32 18.08 2.00 6.28
CA PHE A 32 17.27 3.10 6.77
C PHE A 32 16.10 2.62 7.64
N SER A 33 15.39 1.57 7.22
CA SER A 33 14.23 1.03 7.96
C SER A 33 14.61 0.51 9.36
N GLN A 34 15.82 -0.04 9.52
CA GLN A 34 16.34 -0.48 10.81
C GLN A 34 16.72 0.70 11.72
N LEU A 35 17.38 1.72 11.14
CA LEU A 35 17.76 2.93 11.88
C LEU A 35 16.54 3.74 12.31
N ALA A 36 15.59 3.93 11.42
CA ALA A 36 14.38 4.70 11.68
C ALA A 36 13.27 3.88 12.38
N ARG A 37 13.45 2.56 12.52
CA ARG A 37 12.43 1.59 13.01
C ARG A 37 11.09 1.73 12.29
N ASP A 38 11.14 1.97 10.97
CA ASP A 38 9.95 2.19 10.16
C ASP A 38 9.47 0.91 9.47
N ALA A 39 8.28 0.48 9.83
CA ALA A 39 7.65 -0.74 9.31
C ALA A 39 7.30 -0.64 7.82
N ALA A 40 6.90 0.53 7.33
CA ALA A 40 6.56 0.76 5.93
C ALA A 40 7.79 0.67 5.04
N SER A 41 8.88 1.37 5.42
CA SER A 41 10.17 1.32 4.71
C SER A 41 10.77 -0.09 4.71
N LEU A 42 10.61 -0.85 5.80
CA LEU A 42 11.03 -2.26 5.84
C LEU A 42 10.27 -3.11 4.82
N THR A 43 8.96 -2.95 4.73
CA THR A 43 8.16 -3.68 3.75
C THR A 43 8.54 -3.31 2.32
N ALA A 44 8.72 -2.02 2.04
CA ALA A 44 9.17 -1.53 0.75
C ALA A 44 10.57 -2.07 0.37
N SER A 45 11.51 -2.08 1.32
CA SER A 45 12.86 -2.62 1.07
C SER A 45 12.84 -4.10 0.74
N LEU A 46 12.05 -4.91 1.46
CA LEU A 46 11.88 -6.34 1.17
C LEU A 46 11.31 -6.57 -0.23
N TYR A 47 10.27 -5.81 -0.62
CA TYR A 47 9.73 -5.88 -1.97
C TYR A 47 10.78 -5.54 -3.05
N ILE A 48 11.54 -4.46 -2.86
CA ILE A 48 12.59 -4.03 -3.80
C ILE A 48 13.67 -5.09 -3.91
N LEU A 49 14.12 -5.68 -2.80
CA LEU A 49 15.12 -6.76 -2.79
C LEU A 49 14.61 -8.02 -3.49
N LEU A 50 13.34 -8.38 -3.32
CA LEU A 50 12.75 -9.51 -4.04
C LEU A 50 12.71 -9.27 -5.55
N GLY A 51 12.50 -8.04 -6.00
CA GLY A 51 12.57 -7.66 -7.41
C GLY A 51 13.97 -7.87 -8.03
N ALA A 52 15.03 -7.85 -7.22
CA ALA A 52 16.39 -8.16 -7.69
C ALA A 52 16.50 -9.59 -8.24
N ALA A 53 15.73 -10.55 -7.71
CA ALA A 53 15.68 -11.92 -8.23
C ALA A 53 15.14 -12.00 -9.66
N ILE A 54 14.23 -11.10 -10.05
CA ILE A 54 13.73 -10.97 -11.42
C ILE A 54 14.87 -10.55 -12.34
N TRP A 55 15.64 -9.53 -11.97
CA TRP A 55 16.77 -9.05 -12.76
C TRP A 55 17.87 -10.09 -12.90
N LEU A 56 18.18 -10.82 -11.82
CA LEU A 56 19.15 -11.91 -11.85
C LEU A 56 18.69 -13.00 -12.81
N SER A 57 17.43 -13.40 -12.76
CA SER A 57 16.84 -14.39 -13.66
C SER A 57 16.94 -13.97 -15.13
N LEU A 58 16.64 -12.70 -15.41
CA LEU A 58 16.75 -12.12 -16.75
C LEU A 58 18.21 -12.10 -17.23
N ALA A 59 19.17 -11.72 -16.37
CA ALA A 59 20.58 -11.70 -16.71
C ALA A 59 21.08 -13.11 -17.11
N VAL A 60 20.71 -14.13 -16.32
CA VAL A 60 21.08 -15.53 -16.60
C VAL A 60 20.45 -16.03 -17.91
N VAL A 61 19.18 -15.75 -18.14
CA VAL A 61 18.47 -16.19 -19.35
C VAL A 61 19.04 -15.50 -20.59
N TYR A 62 19.31 -14.20 -20.55
CA TYR A 62 19.89 -13.47 -21.68
C TYR A 62 21.36 -13.88 -21.96
N ASP A 63 22.15 -14.20 -20.92
CA ASP A 63 23.49 -14.76 -21.13
C ASP A 63 23.40 -16.15 -21.80
N GLN A 64 22.42 -16.96 -21.42
CA GLN A 64 22.21 -18.27 -22.07
C GLN A 64 21.75 -18.13 -23.55
N HIS A 65 20.86 -17.17 -23.84
CA HIS A 65 20.49 -16.83 -25.23
C HIS A 65 21.73 -16.38 -26.04
N ARG A 66 22.62 -15.60 -25.40
CA ARG A 66 23.89 -15.20 -26.04
C ARG A 66 24.75 -16.41 -26.40
N ARG A 67 24.92 -17.36 -25.48
CA ARG A 67 25.71 -18.58 -25.69
C ARG A 67 25.09 -19.45 -26.75
N GLU A 68 23.78 -19.66 -26.70
CA GLU A 68 23.06 -20.44 -27.76
C GLU A 68 23.28 -19.82 -29.13
N ARG A 69 23.27 -18.49 -29.23
CA ARG A 69 23.48 -17.83 -30.52
C ARG A 69 24.92 -17.96 -31.04
N ILE A 70 25.90 -17.91 -30.13
CA ILE A 70 27.32 -18.15 -30.49
C ILE A 70 27.47 -19.58 -31.00
N GLU A 71 26.99 -20.61 -30.27
CA GLU A 71 27.01 -22.00 -30.70
C GLU A 71 26.32 -22.20 -32.08
N ALA A 72 25.17 -21.54 -32.30
CA ALA A 72 24.45 -21.62 -33.56
C ALA A 72 25.25 -21.03 -34.73
N MET A 73 26.00 -19.93 -34.51
CA MET A 73 26.85 -19.35 -35.56
C MET A 73 28.09 -20.23 -35.86
N GLU A 74 28.68 -20.80 -34.79
CA GLU A 74 29.78 -21.75 -34.96
C GLU A 74 29.33 -22.99 -35.72
N ALA A 75 28.16 -23.55 -35.38
CA ALA A 75 27.57 -24.67 -36.10
C ALA A 75 27.24 -24.33 -37.58
N GLU A 76 26.70 -23.13 -37.86
CA GLU A 76 26.46 -22.66 -39.22
C GLU A 76 27.77 -22.52 -40.02
N SER A 77 28.84 -22.04 -39.36
CA SER A 77 30.16 -21.92 -40.02
C SER A 77 30.82 -23.29 -40.32
N LEU A 78 30.70 -24.23 -39.37
CA LEU A 78 31.19 -25.59 -39.54
C LEU A 78 30.39 -26.32 -40.64
N ALA A 79 29.07 -26.19 -40.66
CA ALA A 79 28.23 -26.77 -41.72
C ALA A 79 28.57 -26.21 -43.10
N ALA A 80 28.91 -24.92 -43.22
CA ALA A 80 29.34 -24.31 -44.47
C ALA A 80 30.71 -24.85 -44.96
N ILE A 81 31.59 -25.22 -44.03
CA ILE A 81 32.89 -25.82 -44.33
C ILE A 81 32.72 -27.30 -44.72
N SER A 82 31.89 -28.04 -43.96
CA SER A 82 31.65 -29.48 -44.21
C SER A 82 30.82 -29.73 -45.46
N ALA A 83 29.93 -28.83 -45.87
CA ALA A 83 29.23 -28.88 -47.14
C ALA A 83 30.20 -28.83 -48.36
N ARG A 84 31.44 -28.38 -48.15
CA ARG A 84 32.51 -28.41 -49.13
C ARG A 84 33.35 -29.70 -49.08
N GLN A 85 33.22 -30.50 -48.00
CA GLN A 85 34.10 -31.66 -47.73
C GLN A 85 33.36 -32.94 -47.37
N SER A 86 32.29 -33.33 -48.05
CA SER A 86 31.66 -34.66 -47.93
C SER A 86 30.77 -34.92 -46.64
N ALA A 87 29.65 -35.59 -46.87
CA ALA A 87 28.47 -35.78 -46.03
C ALA A 87 28.59 -36.67 -44.76
N VAL A 88 29.76 -36.89 -44.19
CA VAL A 88 29.96 -37.84 -43.08
C VAL A 88 29.71 -37.20 -41.69
N PHE A 89 29.56 -35.89 -41.60
CA PHE A 89 29.46 -35.17 -40.28
C PHE A 89 28.08 -34.63 -39.92
N GLU A 90 27.02 -34.97 -40.64
CA GLU A 90 25.70 -34.40 -40.45
C GLU A 90 25.00 -34.87 -39.14
N GLU A 91 25.33 -36.08 -38.70
CA GLU A 91 24.68 -36.74 -37.56
C GLU A 91 25.13 -36.18 -36.18
N ASN A 92 26.29 -35.51 -36.11
CA ASN A 92 26.84 -35.01 -34.84
C ASN A 92 26.53 -33.51 -34.55
N ALA A 93 25.97 -32.75 -35.49
CA ALA A 93 25.76 -31.32 -35.35
C ALA A 93 24.60 -30.98 -34.38
N GLU A 94 23.61 -31.85 -34.25
CA GLU A 94 22.49 -31.64 -33.32
C GLU A 94 22.85 -31.95 -31.86
N ASP A 95 23.75 -32.89 -31.62
CA ASP A 95 24.21 -33.23 -30.25
C ASP A 95 25.14 -32.18 -29.66
N LEU A 96 25.81 -31.38 -30.45
CA LEU A 96 26.70 -30.30 -30.07
C LEU A 96 25.96 -29.03 -29.55
N ARG A 97 24.62 -28.94 -29.70
CA ARG A 97 23.83 -27.75 -29.27
C ARG A 97 23.48 -27.77 -27.77
N VAL A 98 24.49 -27.80 -26.92
CA VAL A 98 24.31 -27.86 -25.45
C VAL A 98 23.63 -26.62 -24.90
N ALA A 99 23.98 -25.43 -25.40
CA ALA A 99 23.34 -24.18 -24.91
C ALA A 99 21.87 -24.11 -25.31
N ALA A 100 21.48 -24.63 -26.48
CA ALA A 100 20.08 -24.72 -26.88
C ALA A 100 19.27 -25.64 -25.93
N LYS A 101 19.83 -26.84 -25.59
CA LYS A 101 19.20 -27.75 -24.64
C LYS A 101 19.04 -27.11 -23.24
N ARG A 102 20.07 -26.41 -22.75
CA ARG A 102 20.02 -25.66 -21.46
C ARG A 102 19.01 -24.53 -21.51
N LEU A 103 18.94 -23.76 -22.58
CA LEU A 103 17.97 -22.69 -22.74
C LEU A 103 16.54 -23.22 -22.72
N ALA A 104 16.27 -24.32 -23.42
CA ALA A 104 14.97 -24.98 -23.40
C ALA A 104 14.59 -25.45 -21.98
N TRP A 105 15.54 -26.02 -21.23
CA TRP A 105 15.34 -26.40 -19.84
C TRP A 105 15.06 -25.20 -18.95
N MET A 106 15.79 -24.07 -19.12
CA MET A 106 15.57 -22.85 -18.37
C MET A 106 14.16 -22.30 -18.57
N HIS A 107 13.69 -22.28 -19.81
CA HIS A 107 12.33 -21.82 -20.10
C HIS A 107 11.25 -22.78 -19.57
N ARG A 108 11.52 -24.10 -19.56
CA ARG A 108 10.55 -25.12 -19.18
C ARG A 108 10.47 -25.35 -17.67
N VAL A 109 11.58 -25.21 -16.93
CA VAL A 109 11.69 -25.59 -15.53
C VAL A 109 12.15 -24.42 -14.65
N LEU A 110 13.25 -23.74 -15.00
CA LEU A 110 13.86 -22.73 -14.15
C LEU A 110 12.96 -21.48 -13.99
N LEU A 111 12.49 -20.90 -15.08
CA LEU A 111 11.66 -19.68 -15.05
C LEU A 111 10.31 -19.90 -14.34
N PRO A 112 9.56 -20.97 -14.63
CA PRO A 112 8.36 -21.30 -13.85
C PRO A 112 8.66 -21.54 -12.37
N GLY A 113 9.73 -22.26 -12.05
CA GLY A 113 10.16 -22.52 -10.68
C GLY A 113 10.50 -21.24 -9.92
N ILE A 114 11.28 -20.32 -10.51
CA ILE A 114 11.59 -19.01 -9.93
C ILE A 114 10.31 -18.17 -9.77
N SER A 115 9.40 -18.22 -10.74
CA SER A 115 8.13 -17.48 -10.66
C SER A 115 7.31 -17.93 -9.47
N LEU A 116 7.14 -19.24 -9.24
CA LEU A 116 6.41 -19.79 -8.12
C LEU A 116 7.12 -19.51 -6.78
N ALA A 117 8.46 -19.64 -6.73
CA ALA A 117 9.23 -19.30 -5.54
C ALA A 117 9.07 -17.82 -5.18
N LEU A 118 9.15 -16.93 -6.17
CA LEU A 118 8.95 -15.48 -5.97
C LEU A 118 7.53 -15.18 -5.49
N ALA A 119 6.51 -15.80 -6.09
CA ALA A 119 5.12 -15.66 -5.65
C ALA A 119 4.93 -16.13 -4.19
N ALA A 120 5.48 -17.29 -3.84
CA ALA A 120 5.39 -17.83 -2.48
C ALA A 120 6.07 -16.91 -1.46
N VAL A 121 7.24 -16.36 -1.79
CA VAL A 121 7.95 -15.42 -0.91
C VAL A 121 7.19 -14.09 -0.82
N LEU A 122 6.69 -13.52 -1.93
CA LEU A 122 5.90 -12.29 -1.91
C LEU A 122 4.63 -12.44 -1.06
N ILE A 123 3.90 -13.53 -1.23
CA ILE A 123 2.68 -13.81 -0.43
C ILE A 123 3.07 -14.06 1.03
N GLY A 124 4.07 -14.90 1.30
CA GLY A 124 4.50 -15.25 2.66
C GLY A 124 4.99 -14.04 3.45
N VAL A 125 5.89 -13.25 2.85
CA VAL A 125 6.38 -12.00 3.46
C VAL A 125 5.24 -10.99 3.58
N GLY A 126 4.39 -10.87 2.56
CA GLY A 126 3.21 -10.01 2.58
C GLY A 126 2.27 -10.34 3.73
N LEU A 127 1.91 -11.61 3.93
CA LEU A 127 1.05 -12.05 5.03
C LEU A 127 1.70 -11.81 6.40
N TRP A 128 2.99 -12.10 6.53
CA TRP A 128 3.74 -11.83 7.76
C TRP A 128 3.74 -10.34 8.11
N ARG A 129 4.05 -9.48 7.13
CA ARG A 129 4.08 -8.02 7.32
C ARG A 129 2.70 -7.43 7.52
N PHE A 130 1.65 -7.99 6.90
CA PHE A 130 0.29 -7.53 7.05
C PHE A 130 -0.24 -7.67 8.48
N LYS A 131 0.03 -8.81 9.14
CA LYS A 131 -0.33 -9.01 10.56
C LYS A 131 0.30 -7.94 11.45
N GLY A 132 1.62 -7.68 11.28
CA GLY A 132 2.30 -6.62 12.01
C GLY A 132 1.80 -5.21 11.65
N GLY A 133 1.41 -4.97 10.41
CA GLY A 133 0.86 -3.70 9.94
C GLY A 133 -0.53 -3.40 10.53
N GLN A 134 -1.38 -4.42 10.67
CA GLN A 134 -2.70 -4.28 11.30
C GLN A 134 -2.59 -3.89 12.78
N THR A 135 -1.70 -4.53 13.53
CA THR A 135 -1.48 -4.18 14.94
C THR A 135 -0.98 -2.74 15.11
N LEU A 136 -0.15 -2.25 14.19
CA LEU A 136 0.31 -0.87 14.19
C LEU A 136 -0.81 0.12 13.81
N ALA A 137 -1.68 -0.25 12.86
CA ALA A 137 -2.78 0.59 12.42
C ALA A 137 -3.88 0.73 13.49
N SER A 138 -4.08 -0.29 14.33
CA SER A 138 -5.04 -0.29 15.44
C SER A 138 -4.49 0.25 16.75
N ALA A 139 -3.19 0.58 16.82
CA ALA A 139 -2.58 1.14 18.02
C ALA A 139 -3.07 2.59 18.26
N ASP A 140 -3.28 2.95 19.53
CA ASP A 140 -3.74 4.29 19.94
C ASP A 140 -2.74 5.39 19.55
N SER A 141 -1.45 5.06 19.53
CA SER A 141 -0.38 5.97 19.10
C SER A 141 0.27 5.47 17.81
N VAL A 142 0.28 6.34 16.78
CA VAL A 142 1.01 6.04 15.54
C VAL A 142 2.50 6.20 15.78
N SER A 143 3.28 5.14 15.54
CA SER A 143 4.74 5.21 15.54
C SER A 143 5.22 5.98 14.30
N LEU A 144 5.26 7.30 14.39
CA LEU A 144 5.81 8.14 13.32
C LEU A 144 7.33 8.05 13.31
N ILE A 145 7.90 8.13 12.11
CA ILE A 145 9.35 8.26 11.95
C ILE A 145 9.81 9.53 12.72
N ALA A 146 10.84 9.38 13.55
CA ALA A 146 11.40 10.51 14.29
C ALA A 146 11.78 11.66 13.33
N SER A 147 11.58 12.91 13.75
CA SER A 147 11.68 14.10 12.91
C SER A 147 13.02 14.21 12.17
N HIS A 148 14.14 13.78 12.80
CA HIS A 148 15.46 13.80 12.19
C HIS A 148 15.67 12.77 11.07
N TYR A 149 14.88 11.66 11.05
CA TYR A 149 14.93 10.67 9.97
C TYR A 149 13.95 10.96 8.83
N ARG A 150 12.98 11.86 9.02
CA ARG A 150 11.93 12.14 8.02
C ARG A 150 12.48 12.62 6.69
N ASN A 151 13.44 13.52 6.71
CA ASN A 151 14.07 14.04 5.50
C ASN A 151 14.83 12.96 4.74
N TRP A 152 15.44 12.01 5.44
CA TRP A 152 16.08 10.84 4.83
C TRP A 152 15.06 9.89 4.21
N ALA A 153 13.91 9.67 4.84
CA ALA A 153 12.82 8.87 4.28
C ALA A 153 12.34 9.47 2.95
N ILE A 154 12.15 10.80 2.91
CA ILE A 154 11.75 11.53 1.70
C ILE A 154 12.85 11.41 0.63
N ALA A 155 14.11 11.65 0.97
CA ALA A 155 15.22 11.61 0.02
C ALA A 155 15.39 10.20 -0.59
N LEU A 156 15.39 9.15 0.23
CA LEU A 156 15.49 7.77 -0.24
C LEU A 156 14.25 7.33 -1.04
N GLY A 157 13.06 7.74 -0.60
CA GLY A 157 11.83 7.48 -1.33
C GLY A 157 11.80 8.16 -2.70
N ILE A 158 12.21 9.44 -2.80
CA ILE A 158 12.36 10.15 -4.09
C ILE A 158 13.43 9.45 -4.93
N GLY A 159 14.57 9.09 -4.35
CA GLY A 159 15.64 8.36 -5.05
C GLY A 159 15.12 7.07 -5.67
N ALA A 160 14.38 6.27 -4.90
CA ALA A 160 13.77 5.02 -5.38
C ALA A 160 12.71 5.29 -6.47
N ALA A 161 11.85 6.31 -6.28
CA ALA A 161 10.80 6.66 -7.23
C ALA A 161 11.40 7.12 -8.56
N VAL A 162 12.34 8.06 -8.54
CA VAL A 162 12.94 8.64 -9.74
C VAL A 162 13.83 7.62 -10.47
N ALA A 163 14.77 6.98 -9.76
CA ALA A 163 15.67 6.01 -10.36
C ALA A 163 14.89 4.80 -10.92
N GLY A 164 13.93 4.27 -10.13
CA GLY A 164 13.10 3.14 -10.55
C GLY A 164 12.24 3.49 -11.77
N PHE A 165 11.59 4.65 -11.78
CA PHE A 165 10.71 5.05 -12.88
C PHE A 165 11.49 5.36 -14.18
N ILE A 166 12.59 6.12 -14.10
CA ILE A 166 13.42 6.43 -15.28
C ILE A 166 13.98 5.15 -15.87
N PHE A 167 14.53 4.27 -15.03
CA PHE A 167 15.08 3.00 -15.48
C PHE A 167 14.01 2.09 -16.07
N ALA A 168 12.86 1.99 -15.43
CA ALA A 168 11.72 1.24 -15.96
C ALA A 168 11.28 1.74 -17.33
N ARG A 169 11.19 3.06 -17.52
CA ARG A 169 10.80 3.67 -18.80
C ARG A 169 11.82 3.37 -19.91
N PHE A 170 13.10 3.47 -19.59
CA PHE A 170 14.19 3.10 -20.49
C PHE A 170 14.08 1.62 -20.94
N VAL A 171 13.97 0.71 -19.96
CA VAL A 171 13.88 -0.73 -20.23
C VAL A 171 12.59 -1.10 -20.96
N SER A 172 11.46 -0.48 -20.60
CA SER A 172 10.18 -0.66 -21.29
C SER A 172 10.26 -0.24 -22.76
N GLY A 173 11.03 0.83 -23.06
CA GLY A 173 11.35 1.24 -24.44
C GLY A 173 12.11 0.17 -25.22
N MET A 174 13.14 -0.42 -24.60
CA MET A 174 13.89 -1.54 -25.19
C MET A 174 13.01 -2.77 -25.43
N ALA A 175 12.16 -3.11 -24.47
CA ALA A 175 11.28 -4.28 -24.51
C ALA A 175 10.18 -4.22 -25.60
N LYS A 176 10.08 -3.13 -26.36
CA LYS A 176 9.26 -3.07 -27.59
C LYS A 176 9.82 -3.97 -28.70
N GLN A 177 11.13 -4.20 -28.71
CA GLN A 177 11.74 -5.11 -29.67
C GLN A 177 11.54 -6.56 -29.21
N ARG A 178 11.18 -7.45 -30.16
CA ARG A 178 10.85 -8.84 -29.89
C ARG A 178 11.97 -9.61 -29.17
N VAL A 179 13.23 -9.31 -29.51
CA VAL A 179 14.42 -9.92 -28.90
C VAL A 179 14.54 -9.61 -27.40
N TRP A 180 14.08 -8.43 -26.97
CA TRP A 180 14.19 -7.94 -25.60
C TRP A 180 12.85 -7.98 -24.85
N ALA A 181 11.86 -8.68 -25.39
CA ALA A 181 10.49 -8.68 -24.85
C ALA A 181 10.41 -9.05 -23.34
N ASN A 182 11.25 -9.98 -22.88
CA ASN A 182 11.26 -10.42 -21.49
C ASN A 182 11.81 -9.38 -20.50
N LEU A 183 12.51 -8.33 -20.98
CA LEU A 183 12.93 -7.20 -20.14
C LEU A 183 11.73 -6.44 -19.54
N ARG A 184 10.51 -6.62 -20.07
CA ARG A 184 9.29 -6.06 -19.49
C ARG A 184 9.10 -6.43 -18.02
N ALA A 185 9.43 -7.67 -17.66
CA ALA A 185 9.34 -8.13 -16.28
C ALA A 185 10.26 -7.33 -15.35
N GLY A 186 11.48 -7.01 -15.80
CA GLY A 186 12.38 -6.13 -15.08
C GLY A 186 11.87 -4.70 -14.99
N ALA A 187 11.31 -4.15 -16.10
CA ALA A 187 10.69 -2.83 -16.08
C ALA A 187 9.52 -2.78 -15.08
N ALA A 188 8.68 -3.81 -15.03
CA ALA A 188 7.60 -3.93 -14.04
C ALA A 188 8.14 -3.94 -12.61
N ALA A 189 9.21 -4.71 -12.33
CA ALA A 189 9.84 -4.73 -11.01
C ALA A 189 10.39 -3.36 -10.61
N ALA A 190 11.02 -2.62 -11.54
CA ALA A 190 11.53 -1.26 -11.30
C ALA A 190 10.41 -0.25 -11.05
N VAL A 191 9.26 -0.35 -11.76
CA VAL A 191 8.07 0.46 -11.47
C VAL A 191 7.52 0.15 -10.09
N GLY A 192 7.45 -1.13 -9.72
CA GLY A 192 7.03 -1.51 -8.37
C GLY A 192 7.92 -0.88 -7.30
N ALA A 193 9.25 -0.88 -7.49
CA ALA A 193 10.19 -0.19 -6.59
C ALA A 193 9.93 1.33 -6.54
N ALA A 194 9.64 1.95 -7.70
CA ALA A 194 9.30 3.36 -7.77
C ALA A 194 8.01 3.70 -7.02
N LEU A 195 6.97 2.87 -7.16
CA LEU A 195 5.69 3.05 -6.45
C LEU A 195 5.85 2.88 -4.93
N MET A 196 6.67 1.92 -4.48
CA MET A 196 6.98 1.76 -3.06
C MET A 196 7.69 2.99 -2.50
N GLY A 197 8.69 3.52 -3.23
CA GLY A 197 9.38 4.77 -2.86
C GLY A 197 8.43 5.96 -2.81
N LEU A 198 7.56 6.11 -3.83
CA LEU A 198 6.57 7.18 -3.89
C LEU A 198 5.57 7.11 -2.73
N ALA A 199 5.12 5.92 -2.35
CA ALA A 199 4.22 5.74 -1.22
C ALA A 199 4.84 6.22 0.10
N ILE A 200 6.13 5.96 0.33
CA ILE A 200 6.87 6.49 1.48
C ILE A 200 6.91 8.01 1.43
N VAL A 201 7.26 8.60 0.28
CA VAL A 201 7.32 10.06 0.09
C VAL A 201 5.99 10.71 0.39
N VAL A 202 4.90 10.20 -0.20
CA VAL A 202 3.54 10.73 0.02
C VAL A 202 3.17 10.66 1.50
N SER A 203 3.46 9.53 2.16
CA SER A 203 3.22 9.37 3.59
C SER A 203 3.91 10.45 4.41
N GLN A 204 5.20 10.70 4.17
CA GLN A 204 5.97 11.69 4.93
C GLN A 204 5.54 13.13 4.62
N PHE A 205 5.13 13.44 3.38
CA PHE A 205 4.56 14.75 3.06
C PHE A 205 3.22 14.99 3.76
N VAL A 206 2.37 13.97 3.87
CA VAL A 206 1.10 14.07 4.60
C VAL A 206 1.35 14.29 6.10
N VAL A 207 2.35 13.63 6.68
CA VAL A 207 2.78 13.88 8.07
C VAL A 207 3.32 15.30 8.22
N TYR A 208 4.08 15.81 7.26
CA TYR A 208 4.53 17.22 7.25
C TYR A 208 3.36 18.21 7.23
N ALA A 209 2.26 17.84 6.58
CA ALA A 209 1.05 18.63 6.53
C ALA A 209 0.18 18.52 7.81
N GLY A 210 0.63 17.78 8.82
CA GLY A 210 -0.04 17.64 10.11
C GLY A 210 -1.09 16.52 10.18
N SER A 211 -1.07 15.56 9.24
CA SER A 211 -1.97 14.41 9.25
C SER A 211 -1.17 13.11 9.27
N ASP A 212 -1.50 12.19 10.16
CA ASP A 212 -0.90 10.86 10.28
C ASP A 212 -1.65 9.76 9.51
N ALA A 213 -2.76 10.12 8.86
CA ALA A 213 -3.69 9.17 8.26
C ALA A 213 -3.01 8.19 7.29
N VAL A 214 -2.12 8.67 6.40
CA VAL A 214 -1.41 7.78 5.46
C VAL A 214 -0.34 6.97 6.18
N ALA A 215 0.41 7.57 7.11
CA ALA A 215 1.46 6.89 7.86
C ALA A 215 0.91 5.75 8.72
N ARG A 216 -0.29 5.90 9.27
CA ARG A 216 -0.99 4.89 10.05
C ARG A 216 -1.30 3.62 9.25
N TYR A 217 -1.84 3.77 8.04
CA TYR A 217 -2.31 2.64 7.25
C TYR A 217 -1.26 2.09 6.27
N LEU A 218 -0.21 2.85 5.94
CA LEU A 218 0.80 2.43 4.98
C LEU A 218 1.48 1.09 5.33
N PRO A 219 1.83 0.79 6.61
CA PRO A 219 2.39 -0.49 7.01
C PRO A 219 1.48 -1.70 6.75
N ALA A 220 0.16 -1.49 6.63
CA ALA A 220 -0.80 -2.53 6.26
C ALA A 220 -1.06 -2.57 4.74
N ILE A 221 -1.05 -1.43 4.05
CA ILE A 221 -1.33 -1.33 2.61
C ILE A 221 -0.21 -1.96 1.78
N LEU A 222 1.07 -1.66 2.08
CA LEU A 222 2.19 -2.17 1.29
C LEU A 222 2.27 -3.70 1.24
N PRO A 223 2.07 -4.43 2.35
CA PRO A 223 1.99 -5.89 2.32
C PRO A 223 0.84 -6.43 1.47
N VAL A 224 -0.33 -5.76 1.47
CA VAL A 224 -1.47 -6.15 0.61
C VAL A 224 -1.07 -6.06 -0.87
N VAL A 225 -0.37 -5.00 -1.27
CA VAL A 225 0.17 -4.89 -2.64
C VAL A 225 1.10 -6.06 -2.97
N MET A 226 1.97 -6.47 -2.04
CA MET A 226 2.85 -7.64 -2.24
C MET A 226 2.04 -8.94 -2.44
N ILE A 227 0.99 -9.14 -1.64
CA ILE A 227 0.12 -10.32 -1.74
C ILE A 227 -0.60 -10.34 -3.09
N VAL A 228 -1.14 -9.20 -3.52
CA VAL A 228 -1.83 -9.06 -4.82
C VAL A 228 -0.89 -9.36 -5.98
N LEU A 229 0.33 -8.83 -5.97
CA LEU A 229 1.33 -9.09 -7.00
C LEU A 229 1.81 -10.55 -6.99
N GLY A 230 1.95 -11.15 -5.80
CA GLY A 230 2.25 -12.58 -5.68
C GLY A 230 1.11 -13.45 -6.23
N GLY A 231 -0.14 -13.09 -5.94
CA GLY A 231 -1.34 -13.73 -6.50
C GLY A 231 -1.43 -13.57 -8.03
N GLU A 232 -1.06 -12.40 -8.57
CA GLU A 232 -0.97 -12.19 -10.03
C GLU A 232 0.04 -13.15 -10.68
N ILE A 233 1.21 -13.37 -10.05
CA ILE A 233 2.22 -14.32 -10.57
C ILE A 233 1.66 -15.74 -10.60
N VAL A 234 0.97 -16.19 -9.54
CA VAL A 234 0.31 -17.50 -9.51
C VAL A 234 -0.73 -17.61 -10.61
N LEU A 235 -1.57 -16.59 -10.77
CA LEU A 235 -2.59 -16.55 -11.83
C LEU A 235 -1.95 -16.61 -13.24
N ASN A 236 -0.89 -15.83 -13.49
CA ASN A 236 -0.16 -15.85 -14.75
C ASN A 236 0.45 -17.23 -15.01
N PHE A 237 0.98 -17.90 -13.98
CA PHE A 237 1.52 -19.25 -14.09
C PHE A 237 0.43 -20.25 -14.48
N LEU A 238 -0.75 -20.20 -13.84
CA LEU A 238 -1.88 -21.06 -14.16
C LEU A 238 -2.38 -20.84 -15.59
N LEU A 239 -2.49 -19.59 -16.02
CA LEU A 239 -2.90 -19.24 -17.37
C LEU A 239 -1.88 -19.67 -18.43
N ASP A 240 -0.59 -19.69 -18.10
CA ASP A 240 0.47 -20.12 -19.03
C ASP A 240 0.47 -21.64 -19.28
N ILE A 241 -0.06 -22.44 -18.36
CA ILE A 241 -0.27 -23.90 -18.53
C ILE A 241 -1.24 -24.16 -19.69
N TYR A 242 -2.28 -23.36 -19.82
CA TYR A 242 -3.33 -23.52 -20.84
C TYR A 242 -3.01 -22.79 -22.15
N ARG A 243 -1.93 -22.00 -22.20
CA ARG A 243 -1.57 -21.22 -23.38
C ARG A 243 -0.96 -22.13 -24.45
N PRO A 244 -1.51 -22.15 -25.69
CA PRO A 244 -0.92 -22.92 -26.78
C PRO A 244 0.48 -22.37 -27.10
N ARG A 245 1.45 -23.26 -27.22
CA ARG A 245 2.83 -22.91 -27.55
C ARG A 245 2.97 -22.73 -29.04
N VAL A 246 3.30 -21.54 -29.48
CA VAL A 246 3.59 -21.21 -30.88
C VAL A 246 5.10 -21.37 -31.13
N PRO A 247 5.51 -22.20 -32.10
CA PRO A 247 6.93 -22.36 -32.45
C PRO A 247 7.57 -21.00 -32.79
N GLY A 248 8.75 -20.72 -32.23
CA GLY A 248 9.48 -19.45 -32.46
C GLY A 248 9.05 -18.25 -31.65
N GLU A 249 8.06 -18.38 -30.74
CA GLU A 249 7.73 -17.38 -29.77
C GLU A 249 8.56 -17.57 -28.50
N ILE A 250 9.16 -16.46 -27.97
CA ILE A 250 9.90 -16.50 -26.71
C ILE A 250 8.87 -16.58 -25.57
N PRO A 251 8.91 -17.62 -24.71
CA PRO A 251 7.96 -17.77 -23.62
C PRO A 251 8.03 -16.57 -22.67
N ARG A 252 6.88 -16.08 -22.26
CA ARG A 252 6.75 -15.00 -21.27
C ARG A 252 6.86 -15.61 -19.88
N PRO A 253 7.79 -15.13 -19.00
CA PRO A 253 7.87 -15.62 -17.63
C PRO A 253 6.63 -15.19 -16.81
N ALA A 254 6.15 -16.06 -15.90
CA ALA A 254 4.95 -15.79 -15.11
C ALA A 254 5.14 -14.62 -14.13
N PHE A 255 6.37 -14.32 -13.72
CA PHE A 255 6.68 -13.14 -12.89
C PHE A 255 6.61 -11.80 -13.65
N ASP A 256 6.33 -11.81 -14.96
CA ASP A 256 6.10 -10.57 -15.73
C ASP A 256 4.71 -10.01 -15.40
N SER A 257 4.64 -9.14 -14.38
CA SER A 257 3.40 -8.52 -13.92
C SER A 257 2.74 -7.68 -15.00
N ARG A 258 1.47 -7.92 -15.25
CA ARG A 258 0.64 -7.11 -16.17
C ARG A 258 0.19 -5.82 -15.50
N ILE A 259 -0.13 -5.87 -14.21
CA ILE A 259 -0.58 -4.71 -13.42
C ILE A 259 0.53 -3.66 -13.43
N LEU A 260 1.74 -4.01 -13.04
CA LEU A 260 2.88 -3.09 -13.06
C LEU A 260 3.33 -2.73 -14.48
N GLY A 261 3.19 -3.65 -15.43
CA GLY A 261 3.46 -3.41 -16.84
C GLY A 261 2.60 -2.31 -17.45
N PHE A 262 1.36 -2.15 -17.00
CA PHE A 262 0.49 -1.03 -17.40
C PHE A 262 1.02 0.31 -16.90
N VAL A 263 1.54 0.38 -15.69
CA VAL A 263 2.15 1.61 -15.17
C VAL A 263 3.47 1.93 -15.88
N ALA A 264 4.25 0.89 -16.22
CA ALA A 264 5.52 1.03 -16.95
C ALA A 264 5.33 1.52 -18.39
N ALA A 265 4.24 1.14 -19.05
CA ALA A 265 3.95 1.48 -20.44
C ALA A 265 2.44 1.70 -20.67
N PRO A 266 1.90 2.84 -20.21
CA PRO A 266 0.46 3.13 -20.31
C PRO A 266 -0.04 3.18 -21.76
N ASP A 267 0.83 3.49 -22.72
CA ASP A 267 0.50 3.50 -24.16
C ASP A 267 -0.06 2.15 -24.64
N LYS A 268 0.37 1.04 -24.02
CA LYS A 268 -0.09 -0.31 -24.38
C LYS A 268 -1.49 -0.65 -23.89
N ILE A 269 -2.01 0.06 -22.91
CA ILE A 269 -3.40 -0.10 -22.46
C ILE A 269 -4.34 0.28 -23.60
N ALA A 270 -4.10 1.44 -24.20
CA ALA A 270 -4.89 1.92 -25.33
C ALA A 270 -4.81 0.96 -26.52
N GLU A 271 -3.62 0.43 -26.84
CA GLU A 271 -3.46 -0.58 -27.89
C GLU A 271 -4.19 -1.89 -27.59
N SER A 272 -4.10 -2.40 -26.34
CA SER A 272 -4.73 -3.67 -25.95
C SER A 272 -6.26 -3.56 -25.92
N ILE A 273 -6.79 -2.48 -25.35
CA ILE A 273 -8.24 -2.20 -25.36
C ILE A 273 -8.72 -1.98 -26.78
N GLY A 274 -7.97 -1.20 -27.57
CA GLY A 274 -8.28 -0.97 -28.95
C GLY A 274 -8.29 -2.23 -29.80
N GLY A 275 -7.31 -3.12 -29.60
CA GLY A 275 -7.26 -4.42 -30.27
C GLY A 275 -8.45 -5.32 -29.92
N ALA A 276 -8.84 -5.35 -28.63
CA ALA A 276 -10.02 -6.10 -28.19
C ALA A 276 -11.32 -5.52 -28.78
N ILE A 277 -11.44 -4.19 -28.82
CA ILE A 277 -12.59 -3.50 -29.43
C ILE A 277 -12.66 -3.80 -30.91
N ASN A 278 -11.54 -3.68 -31.64
CA ASN A 278 -11.49 -4.00 -33.08
C ASN A 278 -11.87 -5.46 -33.36
N TYR A 279 -11.43 -6.39 -32.51
CA TYR A 279 -11.80 -7.80 -32.62
C TYR A 279 -13.30 -8.02 -32.37
N GLN A 280 -13.87 -7.37 -31.35
CA GLN A 280 -15.27 -7.49 -30.97
C GLN A 280 -16.21 -6.93 -32.05
N PHE A 281 -15.85 -5.81 -32.64
CA PHE A 281 -16.70 -5.09 -33.62
C PHE A 281 -16.41 -5.48 -35.07
N GLY A 282 -15.34 -6.22 -35.33
CA GLY A 282 -14.98 -6.69 -36.69
C GLY A 282 -14.51 -5.60 -37.65
N PHE A 283 -14.33 -4.34 -37.18
CA PHE A 283 -13.78 -3.23 -37.97
C PHE A 283 -12.81 -2.38 -37.13
N ASN A 284 -11.97 -1.62 -37.82
CA ASN A 284 -10.91 -0.85 -37.19
C ASN A 284 -11.45 0.40 -36.48
N VAL A 285 -11.97 0.24 -35.24
CA VAL A 285 -12.44 1.31 -34.38
C VAL A 285 -11.28 2.20 -33.91
N THR A 286 -10.10 1.61 -33.69
CA THR A 286 -8.92 2.32 -33.20
C THR A 286 -8.33 3.29 -34.22
N GLY A 287 -8.62 3.09 -35.51
CA GLY A 287 -8.26 4.01 -36.59
C GLY A 287 -9.17 5.24 -36.66
N SER A 288 -10.32 5.25 -35.96
CA SER A 288 -11.24 6.38 -35.98
C SER A 288 -10.64 7.60 -35.24
N TRP A 289 -10.92 8.80 -35.77
CA TRP A 289 -10.48 10.07 -35.17
C TRP A 289 -11.00 10.23 -33.74
N PHE A 290 -12.20 9.75 -33.46
CA PHE A 290 -12.83 9.83 -32.14
C PHE A 290 -12.06 8.98 -31.11
N TYR A 291 -11.72 7.73 -31.48
CA TYR A 291 -10.92 6.87 -30.58
C TYR A 291 -9.54 7.46 -30.31
N GLN A 292 -8.88 7.99 -31.34
CA GLN A 292 -7.56 8.63 -31.19
C GLN A 292 -7.63 9.89 -30.31
N LEU A 293 -8.71 10.68 -30.46
CA LEU A 293 -8.97 11.83 -29.60
C LEU A 293 -9.18 11.38 -28.15
N LEU A 294 -10.05 10.39 -27.92
CA LEU A 294 -10.34 9.85 -26.60
C LEU A 294 -9.09 9.26 -25.95
N ALA A 295 -8.33 8.43 -26.66
CA ALA A 295 -7.10 7.82 -26.15
C ALA A 295 -6.05 8.88 -25.76
N ARG A 296 -5.95 9.99 -26.52
CA ARG A 296 -5.05 11.11 -26.22
C ARG A 296 -5.50 11.89 -24.98
N TRP A 297 -6.80 12.11 -24.83
CA TRP A 297 -7.34 12.94 -23.74
C TRP A 297 -7.63 12.15 -22.46
N LEU A 298 -7.78 10.83 -22.52
CA LEU A 298 -8.11 9.99 -21.36
C LEU A 298 -7.14 10.16 -20.19
N PRO A 299 -5.80 10.17 -20.38
CA PRO A 299 -4.87 10.45 -19.29
C PRO A 299 -5.04 11.86 -18.71
N THR A 300 -5.25 12.85 -19.58
CA THR A 300 -5.49 14.25 -19.17
C THR A 300 -6.78 14.39 -18.39
N LEU A 301 -7.87 13.73 -18.83
CA LEU A 301 -9.14 13.68 -18.12
C LEU A 301 -9.01 12.97 -16.77
N GLY A 302 -8.21 11.91 -16.70
CA GLY A 302 -7.89 11.23 -15.44
C GLY A 302 -7.20 12.17 -14.44
N VAL A 303 -6.16 12.88 -14.88
CA VAL A 303 -5.46 13.89 -14.07
C VAL A 303 -6.42 15.02 -13.66
N LEU A 304 -7.22 15.51 -14.60
CA LEU A 304 -8.23 16.55 -14.32
C LEU A 304 -9.24 16.06 -13.29
N GLY A 305 -9.72 14.81 -13.40
CA GLY A 305 -10.63 14.21 -12.43
C GLY A 305 -10.02 14.18 -11.01
N VAL A 306 -8.77 13.75 -10.89
CA VAL A 306 -8.05 13.77 -9.60
C VAL A 306 -7.92 15.21 -9.07
N LEU A 307 -7.58 16.17 -9.93
CA LEU A 307 -7.49 17.59 -9.55
C LEU A 307 -8.85 18.14 -9.09
N VAL A 308 -9.94 17.77 -9.74
CA VAL A 308 -11.31 18.19 -9.34
C VAL A 308 -11.65 17.60 -7.97
N VAL A 309 -11.42 16.32 -7.74
CA VAL A 309 -11.66 15.68 -6.43
C VAL A 309 -10.79 16.34 -5.35
N TRP A 310 -9.53 16.62 -5.64
CA TRP A 310 -8.66 17.34 -4.74
C TRP A 310 -9.14 18.79 -4.51
N ALA A 311 -9.61 19.48 -5.55
CA ALA A 311 -10.16 20.81 -5.43
C ALA A 311 -11.44 20.84 -4.58
N MET A 312 -12.27 19.79 -4.59
CA MET A 312 -13.42 19.69 -3.70
C MET A 312 -13.02 19.69 -2.21
N THR A 313 -11.79 19.33 -1.88
CA THR A 313 -11.29 19.41 -0.50
C THR A 313 -11.05 20.84 0.01
N PHE A 314 -11.14 21.87 -0.85
CA PHE A 314 -11.10 23.27 -0.44
C PHE A 314 -12.35 23.69 0.37
N PHE A 315 -13.44 22.96 0.23
CA PHE A 315 -14.69 23.29 0.90
C PHE A 315 -14.86 22.46 2.18
N ALA A 316 -15.33 23.12 3.22
CA ALA A 316 -15.76 22.47 4.46
C ALA A 316 -17.18 22.95 4.79
N VAL A 317 -18.10 22.01 4.95
CA VAL A 317 -19.47 22.27 5.37
C VAL A 317 -19.58 21.88 6.84
N VAL A 318 -20.05 22.81 7.68
CA VAL A 318 -20.36 22.60 9.10
C VAL A 318 -21.87 22.64 9.24
N GLY A 319 -22.46 21.58 9.81
CA GLY A 319 -23.90 21.46 10.01
C GLY A 319 -24.46 22.46 11.02
N PRO A 320 -25.79 22.64 11.06
CA PRO A 320 -26.44 23.63 11.96
C PRO A 320 -26.24 23.31 13.43
N ASP A 321 -26.12 22.02 13.79
CA ASP A 321 -25.91 21.55 15.17
C ASP A 321 -24.46 21.28 15.51
N GLU A 322 -23.54 21.63 14.58
CA GLU A 322 -22.11 21.36 14.70
C GLU A 322 -21.33 22.66 14.88
N ARG A 323 -20.25 22.58 15.63
CA ARG A 323 -19.12 23.51 15.59
C ARG A 323 -17.89 22.74 15.13
N ALA A 324 -16.96 23.44 14.48
CA ALA A 324 -15.77 22.78 13.97
C ALA A 324 -14.50 23.55 14.30
N LEU A 325 -13.41 22.80 14.47
CA LEU A 325 -12.07 23.36 14.61
C LEU A 325 -11.33 23.21 13.28
N LYS A 326 -10.85 24.32 12.76
CA LYS A 326 -9.99 24.35 11.57
C LYS A 326 -8.54 24.22 12.02
N LEU A 327 -7.91 23.12 11.58
CA LEU A 327 -6.49 22.89 11.81
C LEU A 327 -5.73 23.14 10.52
N ASN A 328 -4.71 24.00 10.56
CA ASN A 328 -3.79 24.23 9.48
C ASN A 328 -2.43 23.63 9.85
N ARG A 329 -1.96 22.66 9.07
CA ARG A 329 -0.70 21.95 9.33
C ARG A 329 -0.57 21.42 10.76
N GLY A 330 -1.69 20.92 11.33
CA GLY A 330 -1.74 20.42 12.70
C GLY A 330 -1.88 21.49 13.80
N ALA A 331 -1.79 22.78 13.47
CA ALA A 331 -2.02 23.87 14.42
C ALA A 331 -3.47 24.37 14.34
N LEU A 332 -4.05 24.66 15.48
CA LEU A 332 -5.38 25.27 15.56
C LEU A 332 -5.36 26.67 14.93
N ALA A 333 -6.21 26.89 13.95
CA ALA A 333 -6.26 28.14 13.21
C ALA A 333 -7.51 28.97 13.51
N ALA A 334 -8.68 28.33 13.65
CA ALA A 334 -9.94 29.00 13.95
C ALA A 334 -11.02 28.02 14.39
N GLU A 335 -11.97 28.52 15.18
CA GLU A 335 -13.26 27.88 15.45
C GLU A 335 -14.26 28.32 14.36
N LEU A 336 -15.03 27.37 13.84
CA LEU A 336 -16.01 27.58 12.78
C LEU A 336 -17.41 27.23 13.31
N GLY A 337 -18.35 28.16 13.16
CA GLY A 337 -19.78 27.92 13.39
C GLY A 337 -20.43 27.16 12.17
N PRO A 338 -21.77 27.01 12.20
CA PRO A 338 -22.51 26.46 11.08
C PRO A 338 -22.32 27.27 9.78
N GLY A 339 -22.08 26.58 8.67
CA GLY A 339 -21.94 27.24 7.37
C GLY A 339 -20.98 26.55 6.42
N LEU A 340 -20.75 27.21 5.26
CA LEU A 340 -19.80 26.78 4.25
C LEU A 340 -18.53 27.63 4.35
N TYR A 341 -17.39 26.96 4.49
CA TYR A 341 -16.10 27.62 4.64
C TYR A 341 -15.09 27.18 3.60
N LEU A 342 -14.24 28.12 3.19
CA LEU A 342 -13.09 27.85 2.36
C LEU A 342 -11.87 27.56 3.22
N LYS A 343 -11.14 26.50 2.91
CA LYS A 343 -9.92 26.12 3.63
C LYS A 343 -8.82 25.72 2.65
N ALA A 344 -7.59 25.60 3.11
CA ALA A 344 -6.55 24.98 2.29
C ALA A 344 -6.94 23.52 1.97
N PRO A 345 -6.55 23.01 0.80
CA PRO A 345 -6.92 21.65 0.41
C PRO A 345 -6.24 20.62 1.32
N TRP A 346 -6.84 19.43 1.37
CA TRP A 346 -6.16 18.32 2.00
C TRP A 346 -4.82 18.04 1.28
N PRO A 347 -3.71 17.78 1.96
CA PRO A 347 -3.57 17.50 3.40
C PRO A 347 -3.23 18.73 4.27
N PHE A 348 -3.18 19.96 3.72
CA PHE A 348 -2.69 21.15 4.44
C PHE A 348 -3.63 21.70 5.49
N SER A 349 -4.95 21.45 5.35
CA SER A 349 -5.96 21.85 6.33
C SER A 349 -6.97 20.72 6.57
N ARG A 350 -7.29 20.50 7.84
CA ARG A 350 -8.31 19.56 8.32
C ARG A 350 -9.35 20.33 9.12
N VAL A 351 -10.60 19.87 9.04
CA VAL A 351 -11.71 20.41 9.86
C VAL A 351 -12.27 19.26 10.68
N GLU A 352 -12.19 19.40 11.99
CA GLU A 352 -12.78 18.46 12.95
C GLU A 352 -14.11 18.99 13.41
N ARG A 353 -15.17 18.20 13.25
CA ARG A 353 -16.54 18.58 13.57
C ARG A 353 -16.96 18.00 14.92
N PHE A 354 -17.61 18.81 15.72
CA PHE A 354 -18.11 18.44 17.03
C PHE A 354 -19.60 18.79 17.11
N LYS A 355 -20.42 17.86 17.57
CA LYS A 355 -21.80 18.15 17.94
C LYS A 355 -21.77 18.96 19.22
N ALA A 356 -21.78 20.28 19.12
CA ALA A 356 -21.59 21.20 20.26
C ALA A 356 -22.90 21.51 21.01
N THR A 357 -24.03 21.41 20.31
CA THR A 357 -25.37 21.73 20.88
C THR A 357 -26.03 20.54 21.56
N THR A 358 -25.41 19.36 21.52
CA THR A 358 -25.97 18.15 22.15
C THR A 358 -25.35 17.99 23.55
N ALA A 359 -26.16 18.03 24.60
CA ALA A 359 -25.73 17.66 25.93
C ALA A 359 -25.19 16.19 25.91
N ARG A 360 -24.00 16.02 26.41
CA ARG A 360 -23.35 14.70 26.52
C ARG A 360 -23.51 14.20 27.94
N ARG A 361 -23.84 12.91 28.06
CA ARG A 361 -23.96 12.24 29.34
C ARG A 361 -22.66 11.49 29.66
N ILE A 362 -22.21 11.65 30.90
CA ILE A 362 -21.15 10.83 31.50
C ILE A 362 -21.70 10.25 32.79
N ASP A 363 -21.62 8.95 32.96
CA ASP A 363 -22.00 8.25 34.18
C ASP A 363 -20.72 8.14 35.06
N LEU A 364 -20.75 8.79 36.21
CA LEU A 364 -19.63 8.83 37.15
C LEU A 364 -19.51 7.55 37.97
N ALA A 365 -20.64 6.91 38.28
CA ALA A 365 -20.70 5.76 39.20
C ALA A 365 -20.94 4.39 38.51
N SER A 366 -21.67 4.35 37.39
CA SER A 366 -21.99 3.11 36.71
C SER A 366 -21.94 3.26 35.18
N PRO A 367 -21.47 2.29 34.43
CA PRO A 367 -21.60 2.31 32.96
C PRO A 367 -23.08 2.22 32.57
N PRO A 368 -23.50 2.89 31.47
CA PRO A 368 -24.89 2.80 31.00
C PRO A 368 -25.25 1.36 30.65
N PRO A 369 -26.49 0.93 30.89
CA PRO A 369 -26.96 -0.39 30.50
C PRO A 369 -26.82 -0.55 28.97
N PRO A 370 -26.55 -1.75 28.45
CA PRO A 370 -26.47 -2.00 27.02
C PRO A 370 -27.79 -1.61 26.33
N PRO A 371 -27.75 -0.98 25.15
CA PRO A 371 -28.92 -0.40 24.48
C PRO A 371 -30.03 -1.39 24.12
N ASP A 372 -29.76 -2.69 24.18
CA ASP A 372 -30.70 -3.76 23.78
C ASP A 372 -31.53 -4.33 24.94
N LYS A 373 -31.32 -3.88 26.18
CA LYS A 373 -32.08 -4.36 27.33
C LYS A 373 -33.00 -3.26 27.85
N ALA A 374 -34.27 -3.58 27.99
CA ALA A 374 -35.21 -2.73 28.72
C ALA A 374 -34.73 -2.55 30.16
N VAL A 375 -34.53 -1.30 30.58
CA VAL A 375 -34.12 -0.96 31.94
C VAL A 375 -35.36 -1.11 32.83
N LEU A 376 -35.44 -2.23 33.54
CA LEU A 376 -36.45 -2.44 34.56
C LEU A 376 -35.84 -2.06 35.91
N TRP A 377 -36.66 -1.57 36.82
CA TRP A 377 -36.24 -1.20 38.18
C TRP A 377 -35.65 -2.36 39.01
N THR A 378 -35.81 -3.60 38.53
CA THR A 378 -35.28 -4.84 39.13
C THR A 378 -33.99 -5.32 38.43
N THR A 379 -33.50 -4.64 37.37
CA THR A 379 -32.29 -5.04 36.65
C THR A 379 -31.09 -4.47 37.35
N GLU A 380 -30.01 -5.27 37.51
CA GLU A 380 -28.72 -4.76 37.94
C GLU A 380 -28.22 -3.67 36.96
N HIS A 381 -27.97 -2.48 37.48
CA HIS A 381 -27.67 -1.29 36.66
C HIS A 381 -26.18 -1.06 36.44
N GLY A 382 -25.36 -2.06 36.49
CA GLY A 382 -23.93 -1.98 36.18
C GLY A 382 -23.10 -3.12 36.75
N VAL A 383 -21.86 -3.22 36.27
CA VAL A 383 -20.92 -4.27 36.69
C VAL A 383 -20.29 -3.96 38.07
N GLU A 384 -20.30 -2.71 38.50
CA GLU A 384 -19.81 -2.28 39.79
C GLU A 384 -20.77 -1.23 40.38
N GLU A 385 -21.61 -1.65 41.31
CA GLU A 385 -22.40 -0.72 42.15
C GLU A 385 -21.48 -0.11 43.22
N LYS A 386 -21.39 1.21 43.25
CA LYS A 386 -20.69 1.93 44.31
C LYS A 386 -21.66 2.25 45.44
N TYR A 387 -21.46 1.59 46.55
CA TYR A 387 -22.25 1.85 47.74
C TYR A 387 -21.57 2.92 48.62
N VAL A 388 -22.36 3.90 49.07
CA VAL A 388 -21.91 4.94 49.98
C VAL A 388 -22.63 4.77 51.30
N PHE A 389 -21.90 4.80 52.39
CA PHE A 389 -22.48 4.84 53.74
C PHE A 389 -22.99 6.26 54.02
N VAL A 390 -24.28 6.34 54.22
CA VAL A 390 -24.92 7.63 54.60
C VAL A 390 -25.29 7.56 56.06
N GLN A 391 -24.83 8.55 56.81
CA GLN A 391 -25.23 8.76 58.20
C GLN A 391 -26.36 9.79 58.21
N PRO A 392 -27.51 9.52 58.82
CA PRO A 392 -28.55 10.54 58.97
C PRO A 392 -27.98 11.78 59.70
N ALA A 393 -28.35 12.99 59.20
CA ALA A 393 -27.91 14.23 59.78
C ALA A 393 -28.29 14.28 61.27
N ALA A 394 -27.32 14.51 62.11
CA ALA A 394 -27.59 14.72 63.53
C ALA A 394 -28.42 16.02 63.70
N GLY A 395 -29.74 15.90 63.79
CA GLY A 395 -30.61 17.06 63.89
C GLY A 395 -32.11 16.81 63.74
N VAL A 396 -32.48 15.64 63.25
CA VAL A 396 -33.86 15.16 63.25
C VAL A 396 -34.01 14.27 64.49
N ALA A 397 -33.92 14.92 65.66
CA ALA A 397 -34.46 14.33 66.88
C ALA A 397 -35.96 14.41 66.72
N ALA A 398 -36.63 13.30 66.47
CA ALA A 398 -38.05 13.23 66.72
C ALA A 398 -38.28 13.52 68.27
N ASP A 399 -39.04 14.50 68.56
CA ASP A 399 -39.62 14.72 69.89
C ASP A 399 -40.61 13.54 70.15
N ASP A 400 -40.10 12.43 70.51
CA ASP A 400 -40.88 11.29 71.00
C ASP A 400 -40.23 10.77 72.28
N GLU A 401 -40.83 11.24 73.40
CA GLU A 401 -40.56 10.79 74.76
C GLU A 401 -40.92 9.30 74.89
N GLY A 402 -39.93 8.45 74.61
CA GLY A 402 -40.09 6.99 74.82
C GLY A 402 -39.13 6.10 74.06
N ALA A 403 -38.27 6.60 73.16
CA ALA A 403 -37.34 5.76 72.50
C ALA A 403 -36.08 5.52 73.36
N VAL A 404 -35.86 4.30 73.75
CA VAL A 404 -34.60 3.76 74.31
C VAL A 404 -33.44 4.26 73.41
N SER A 405 -32.56 5.06 73.92
CA SER A 405 -31.35 5.54 73.32
C SER A 405 -30.48 4.36 72.89
N SER A 406 -30.73 3.81 71.74
CA SER A 406 -29.74 2.90 71.07
C SER A 406 -28.68 3.80 70.48
N ASN A 407 -27.46 3.76 70.99
CA ASN A 407 -26.29 4.42 70.47
C ASN A 407 -25.81 3.81 69.13
N TYR A 408 -26.68 3.10 68.43
CA TYR A 408 -26.44 2.61 67.08
C TYR A 408 -26.94 3.65 66.09
N ARG A 409 -25.99 4.39 65.52
CA ARG A 409 -26.23 5.21 64.36
C ARG A 409 -26.55 4.27 63.21
N ASP A 410 -27.80 4.31 62.75
CA ASP A 410 -28.21 3.54 61.59
C ASP A 410 -27.43 4.02 60.36
N LEU A 411 -26.46 3.24 59.94
CA LEU A 411 -25.75 3.47 58.71
C LEU A 411 -26.58 2.84 57.57
N ALA A 412 -27.07 3.67 56.68
CA ALA A 412 -27.75 3.22 55.49
C ALA A 412 -26.73 3.04 54.36
N LEU A 413 -26.78 1.91 53.67
CA LEU A 413 -26.02 1.65 52.47
C LEU A 413 -26.86 2.15 51.29
N VAL A 414 -26.38 3.14 50.57
CA VAL A 414 -27.08 3.74 49.44
C VAL A 414 -26.25 3.53 48.18
N SER A 415 -26.85 2.98 47.14
CA SER A 415 -26.27 2.96 45.78
C SER A 415 -26.65 4.25 45.08
N VAL A 416 -25.67 4.97 44.59
CA VAL A 416 -25.86 6.26 43.95
C VAL A 416 -25.37 6.23 42.51
N GLU A 417 -26.30 6.45 41.58
CA GLU A 417 -25.98 6.70 40.18
C GLU A 417 -25.97 8.19 39.90
N VAL A 418 -24.87 8.72 39.42
CA VAL A 418 -24.72 10.15 39.13
C VAL A 418 -24.45 10.36 37.65
N PRO A 419 -25.47 10.57 36.81
CA PRO A 419 -25.27 11.01 35.45
C PRO A 419 -24.97 12.50 35.42
N VAL A 420 -23.82 12.87 34.82
CA VAL A 420 -23.48 14.27 34.58
C VAL A 420 -23.72 14.61 33.11
N TYR A 421 -24.55 15.63 32.90
CA TYR A 421 -24.77 16.18 31.57
C TYR A 421 -23.89 17.41 31.41
N TYR A 422 -23.10 17.45 30.32
CA TYR A 422 -22.23 18.56 30.03
C TYR A 422 -22.34 19.02 28.57
N GLU A 423 -22.11 20.30 28.36
CA GLU A 423 -22.02 20.93 27.04
C GLU A 423 -20.63 21.54 26.86
N VAL A 424 -20.11 21.43 25.63
CA VAL A 424 -18.80 21.96 25.29
C VAL A 424 -18.95 23.41 24.84
N THR A 425 -18.61 24.38 25.71
CA THR A 425 -18.68 25.82 25.44
C THR A 425 -17.43 26.33 24.70
N ASP A 426 -16.25 25.78 25.02
CA ASP A 426 -14.96 26.16 24.44
C ASP A 426 -14.31 24.91 23.79
N LEU A 427 -14.42 24.83 22.47
CA LEU A 427 -13.90 23.69 21.70
C LEU A 427 -12.38 23.65 21.72
N GLU A 428 -11.70 24.78 21.77
CA GLU A 428 -10.24 24.84 21.80
C GLU A 428 -9.68 24.21 23.07
N LYS A 429 -10.23 24.61 24.23
CA LYS A 429 -9.84 24.02 25.51
C LYS A 429 -10.20 22.55 25.58
N PHE A 430 -11.37 22.17 25.04
CA PHE A 430 -11.81 20.79 25.01
C PHE A 430 -10.88 19.91 24.17
N GLU A 431 -10.38 20.39 23.02
CA GLU A 431 -9.41 19.67 22.19
C GLU A 431 -8.05 19.51 22.88
N ARG A 432 -7.58 20.55 23.54
CA ARG A 432 -6.34 20.52 24.34
C ARG A 432 -6.41 19.59 25.55
N PHE A 433 -7.60 19.20 25.98
CA PHE A 433 -7.80 18.29 27.10
C PHE A 433 -7.31 16.85 26.86
N GLY A 434 -7.10 16.46 25.59
CA GLY A 434 -6.52 15.20 25.18
C GLY A 434 -7.30 14.47 24.08
N ALA A 435 -6.87 13.26 23.75
CA ALA A 435 -7.58 12.38 22.81
C ALA A 435 -8.99 12.01 23.34
N PRO A 436 -9.96 11.65 22.46
CA PRO A 436 -11.34 11.39 22.87
C PRO A 436 -11.50 10.44 24.06
N GLU A 437 -10.74 9.35 24.08
CA GLU A 437 -10.74 8.33 25.14
C GLU A 437 -10.18 8.86 26.48
N VAL A 438 -9.13 9.68 26.40
CA VAL A 438 -8.50 10.32 27.57
C VAL A 438 -9.38 11.43 28.14
N ARG A 439 -10.16 12.12 27.31
CA ARG A 439 -11.09 13.19 27.74
C ARG A 439 -12.17 12.67 28.66
N GLU A 440 -12.78 11.54 28.28
CA GLU A 440 -13.85 10.95 29.10
C GLU A 440 -13.32 10.50 30.47
N ALA A 441 -12.16 9.84 30.48
CA ALA A 441 -11.52 9.44 31.74
C ALA A 441 -11.17 10.64 32.66
N LYS A 442 -10.66 11.74 32.05
CA LYS A 442 -10.34 12.95 32.80
C LYS A 442 -11.60 13.65 33.31
N LEU A 443 -12.66 13.70 32.51
CA LEU A 443 -13.94 14.30 32.95
C LEU A 443 -14.55 13.50 34.08
N LYS A 444 -14.50 12.16 34.05
CA LYS A 444 -14.91 11.30 35.17
C LYS A 444 -14.07 11.50 36.44
N ALA A 445 -12.78 11.86 36.27
CA ALA A 445 -11.90 12.12 37.43
C ALA A 445 -12.07 13.49 38.07
N ILE A 446 -12.73 14.45 37.40
CA ILE A 446 -12.99 15.79 37.87
C ILE A 446 -14.37 15.92 38.52
N GLY A 447 -15.37 15.14 38.05
CA GLY A 447 -16.73 15.07 38.59
C GLY A 447 -16.83 14.11 39.74
#